data_ad9b8633b9782cf9254de077278edfaf
#
_entry.id   ad9b8633b9782cf9254de077278edfaf
#
_cell.length_a   1.000
_cell.length_b   1.000
_cell.length_c   1.000
_cell.angle_alpha   90.00
_cell.angle_beta   90.00
_cell.angle_gamma   90.00
#
_symmetry.space_group_name_H-M   'P 1'
#
loop_
_entity.id
_entity.type
_entity.pdbx_description
1 polymer ?
#
loop_
_entity_poly.entity_id
_entity_poly.type
_entity_poly.pdbx_seq_one_letter_code
_entity_poly.pdbx_strand_id
1 'polypeptide(L)'
;GMWIWIPVMIRASLAIQGGDPRLAELGSFLVIGAGAVGCVVAGLVADRVGRTLVTSWAMAISGSCCLIIGLLFGGNPVLLLFVAAIWGATVVADSAQFSSCVTELGDPQYIGTALTIQMCIGFLLTTISIELIPKFETVWGWRYAFMILAPGPFLGVIAMLRLRQLPEAIKIAHGRR
;
A
#
# COMPACT_ATOMS: atom_id res chain seq x y z
N GLY A 1 -6.88 -4.76 3.06
CA GLY A 1 -7.48 -5.41 1.88
C GLY A 1 -6.46 -6.22 1.07
N MET A 2 -5.38 -5.59 0.54
CA MET A 2 -4.36 -6.22 -0.32
C MET A 2 -3.77 -7.50 0.29
N TRP A 3 -3.28 -7.47 1.52
CA TRP A 3 -2.59 -8.58 2.18
C TRP A 3 -3.36 -9.89 2.27
N ILE A 4 -4.69 -9.81 2.33
CA ILE A 4 -5.55 -10.98 2.44
C ILE A 4 -5.85 -11.55 1.05
N TRP A 5 -6.14 -10.69 0.09
CA TRP A 5 -6.68 -11.12 -1.20
C TRP A 5 -5.63 -11.33 -2.29
N ILE A 6 -4.42 -10.74 -2.19
CA ILE A 6 -3.34 -10.99 -3.15
C ILE A 6 -2.91 -12.47 -3.16
N PRO A 7 -2.70 -13.16 -2.04
CA PRO A 7 -2.39 -14.59 -2.05
C PRO A 7 -3.47 -15.43 -2.73
N VAL A 8 -4.74 -15.08 -2.51
CA VAL A 8 -5.89 -15.78 -3.12
C VAL A 8 -5.88 -15.56 -4.64
N MET A 9 -5.68 -14.32 -5.10
CA MET A 9 -5.58 -13.99 -6.52
C MET A 9 -4.39 -14.68 -7.19
N ILE A 10 -3.20 -14.69 -6.57
CA ILE A 10 -2.01 -15.36 -7.10
C ILE A 10 -2.28 -16.86 -7.26
N ARG A 11 -2.85 -17.49 -6.23
CA ARG A 11 -3.22 -18.91 -6.29
C ARG A 11 -4.23 -19.20 -7.40
N ALA A 12 -5.28 -18.39 -7.53
CA ALA A 12 -6.28 -18.53 -8.58
C ALA A 12 -5.68 -18.33 -9.98
N SER A 13 -4.80 -17.35 -10.14
CA SER A 13 -4.12 -17.08 -11.42
C SER A 13 -3.20 -18.22 -11.85
N LEU A 14 -2.41 -18.78 -10.93
CA LEU A 14 -1.52 -19.92 -11.21
C LEU A 14 -2.31 -21.20 -11.47
N ALA A 15 -3.42 -21.43 -10.77
CA ALA A 15 -4.27 -22.61 -10.97
C ALA A 15 -4.84 -22.69 -12.40
N ILE A 16 -5.20 -21.54 -13.01
CA ILE A 16 -5.67 -21.49 -14.41
C ILE A 16 -4.59 -21.98 -15.38
N GLN A 17 -3.32 -21.81 -15.04
CA GLN A 17 -2.18 -22.19 -15.87
C GLN A 17 -1.61 -23.59 -15.53
N GLY A 18 -2.26 -24.33 -14.63
CA GLY A 18 -1.74 -25.61 -14.15
C GLY A 18 -0.44 -25.51 -13.34
N GLY A 19 -0.18 -24.33 -12.75
CA GLY A 19 1.03 -24.07 -11.97
C GLY A 19 1.02 -24.76 -10.61
N ASP A 20 2.23 -24.99 -10.04
CA ASP A 20 2.40 -25.63 -8.74
C ASP A 20 1.85 -24.70 -7.63
N PRO A 21 0.96 -25.19 -6.74
CA PRO A 21 0.47 -24.44 -5.58
C PRO A 21 1.57 -23.90 -4.67
N ARG A 22 2.71 -24.60 -4.58
CA ARG A 22 3.87 -24.14 -3.80
C ARG A 22 4.46 -22.83 -4.31
N LEU A 23 4.42 -22.61 -5.64
CA LEU A 23 4.86 -21.33 -6.22
C LEU A 23 3.95 -20.17 -5.82
N ALA A 24 2.64 -20.42 -5.66
CA ALA A 24 1.70 -19.42 -5.17
C ALA A 24 2.00 -19.04 -3.72
N GLU A 25 2.31 -20.03 -2.88
CA GLU A 25 2.63 -19.80 -1.47
C GLU A 25 3.94 -19.06 -1.28
N LEU A 26 5.00 -19.50 -1.96
CA LEU A 26 6.30 -18.82 -1.96
C LEU A 26 6.21 -17.41 -2.55
N GLY A 27 5.50 -17.24 -3.66
CA GLY A 27 5.26 -15.93 -4.27
C GLY A 27 4.55 -15.00 -3.31
N SER A 28 3.50 -15.46 -2.65
CA SER A 28 2.76 -14.69 -1.64
C SER A 28 3.63 -14.31 -0.45
N PHE A 29 4.46 -15.23 0.04
CA PHE A 29 5.42 -14.98 1.11
C PHE A 29 6.43 -13.89 0.71
N LEU A 30 6.98 -13.97 -0.51
CA LEU A 30 7.92 -12.97 -1.03
C LEU A 30 7.27 -11.60 -1.19
N VAL A 31 6.02 -11.53 -1.66
CA VAL A 31 5.24 -10.29 -1.77
C VAL A 31 5.06 -9.64 -0.40
N ILE A 32 4.73 -10.42 0.62
CA ILE A 32 4.58 -9.94 2.00
C ILE A 32 5.94 -9.50 2.55
N GLY A 33 6.99 -10.31 2.36
CA GLY A 33 8.36 -10.00 2.77
C GLY A 33 8.93 -8.74 2.13
N ALA A 34 8.57 -8.47 0.87
CA ALA A 34 8.95 -7.23 0.17
C ALA A 34 8.46 -5.98 0.91
N GLY A 35 7.34 -6.07 1.65
CA GLY A 35 6.84 -4.97 2.48
C GLY A 35 7.83 -4.56 3.58
N ALA A 36 8.49 -5.50 4.23
CA ALA A 36 9.50 -5.20 5.25
C ALA A 36 10.68 -4.43 4.65
N VAL A 37 11.18 -4.89 3.49
CA VAL A 37 12.25 -4.20 2.75
C VAL A 37 11.78 -2.80 2.32
N GLY A 38 10.56 -2.69 1.80
CA GLY A 38 9.94 -1.42 1.40
C GLY A 38 9.90 -0.41 2.54
N CYS A 39 9.51 -0.82 3.74
CA CYS A 39 9.49 0.04 4.93
C CYS A 39 10.88 0.58 5.29
N VAL A 40 11.90 -0.28 5.30
CA VAL A 40 13.27 0.13 5.65
C VAL A 40 13.81 1.10 4.61
N VAL A 41 13.68 0.76 3.32
CA VAL A 41 14.16 1.61 2.21
C VAL A 41 13.42 2.96 2.22
N ALA A 42 12.10 2.94 2.35
CA ALA A 42 11.31 4.18 2.38
C ALA A 42 11.68 5.06 3.58
N GLY A 43 11.92 4.48 4.76
CA GLY A 43 12.40 5.21 5.93
C GLY A 43 13.72 5.92 5.67
N LEU A 44 14.72 5.18 5.18
CA LEU A 44 16.06 5.74 4.88
C LEU A 44 16.02 6.82 3.80
N VAL A 45 15.18 6.65 2.78
CA VAL A 45 15.01 7.64 1.70
C VAL A 45 14.23 8.85 2.21
N ALA A 46 13.19 8.65 3.03
CA ALA A 46 12.38 9.73 3.60
C ALA A 46 13.17 10.67 4.48
N ASP A 47 14.15 10.15 5.23
CA ASP A 47 15.04 10.97 6.06
C ASP A 47 15.97 11.87 5.23
N ARG A 48 16.22 11.54 3.95
CA ARG A 48 17.07 12.31 3.05
C ARG A 48 16.31 13.25 2.13
N VAL A 49 15.21 12.78 1.56
CA VAL A 49 14.46 13.46 0.47
C VAL A 49 13.22 14.17 0.99
N GLY A 50 12.72 13.72 2.14
CA GLY A 50 11.50 14.26 2.77
C GLY A 50 10.37 13.23 2.81
N ARG A 51 9.67 13.18 3.95
CA ARG A 51 8.61 12.18 4.20
C ARG A 51 7.42 12.34 3.26
N THR A 52 7.01 13.58 3.00
CA THR A 52 5.83 13.85 2.15
C THR A 52 6.03 13.39 0.71
N LEU A 53 7.23 13.56 0.17
CA LEU A 53 7.57 13.10 -1.18
C LEU A 53 7.59 11.58 -1.28
N VAL A 54 8.32 10.92 -0.37
CA VAL A 54 8.45 9.46 -0.38
C VAL A 54 7.08 8.81 -0.21
N THR A 55 6.25 9.32 0.70
CA THR A 55 4.88 8.84 0.88
C THR A 55 4.04 9.03 -0.40
N SER A 56 4.12 10.21 -1.02
CA SER A 56 3.39 10.47 -2.27
C SER A 56 3.81 9.52 -3.39
N TRP A 57 5.11 9.24 -3.55
CA TRP A 57 5.61 8.27 -4.51
C TRP A 57 5.14 6.83 -4.19
N ALA A 58 5.26 6.41 -2.93
CA ALA A 58 4.80 5.08 -2.51
C ALA A 58 3.31 4.88 -2.80
N MET A 59 2.48 5.88 -2.48
CA MET A 59 1.04 5.83 -2.74
C MET A 59 0.71 5.88 -4.24
N ALA A 60 1.41 6.69 -5.03
CA ALA A 60 1.20 6.74 -6.48
C ALA A 60 1.53 5.39 -7.13
N ILE A 61 2.65 4.77 -6.75
CA ILE A 61 3.03 3.44 -7.23
C ILE A 61 2.00 2.39 -6.77
N SER A 62 1.62 2.40 -5.49
CA SER A 62 0.61 1.50 -4.94
C SER A 62 -0.73 1.63 -5.66
N GLY A 63 -1.21 2.86 -5.90
CA GLY A 63 -2.43 3.12 -6.66
C GLY A 63 -2.35 2.61 -8.11
N SER A 64 -1.20 2.80 -8.76
CA SER A 64 -0.96 2.27 -10.10
C SER A 64 -0.94 0.74 -10.12
N CYS A 65 -0.33 0.10 -9.11
CA CYS A 65 -0.38 -1.35 -8.96
C CYS A 65 -1.81 -1.86 -8.80
N CYS A 66 -2.69 -1.17 -8.04
CA CYS A 66 -4.11 -1.53 -7.93
C CYS A 66 -4.81 -1.59 -9.28
N LEU A 67 -4.46 -0.70 -10.21
CA LEU A 67 -5.06 -0.66 -11.55
C LEU A 67 -4.51 -1.75 -12.47
N ILE A 68 -3.22 -2.07 -12.35
CA ILE A 68 -2.51 -2.94 -13.29
C ILE A 68 -2.59 -4.41 -12.89
N ILE A 69 -2.54 -4.72 -11.58
CA ILE A 69 -2.40 -6.10 -11.08
C ILE A 69 -3.49 -7.04 -11.60
N GLY A 70 -4.73 -6.56 -11.68
CA GLY A 70 -5.86 -7.33 -12.19
C GLY A 70 -5.75 -7.66 -13.67
N LEU A 71 -5.11 -6.81 -14.47
CA LEU A 71 -4.89 -7.05 -15.89
C LEU A 71 -3.91 -8.19 -16.15
N LEU A 72 -3.06 -8.52 -15.17
CA LEU A 72 -2.08 -9.59 -15.22
C LEU A 72 -2.64 -10.94 -14.77
N PHE A 73 -3.89 -10.97 -14.31
CA PHE A 73 -4.57 -12.20 -13.89
C PHE A 73 -4.69 -13.19 -15.05
N GLY A 74 -4.24 -14.43 -14.84
CA GLY A 74 -4.19 -15.47 -15.88
C GLY A 74 -3.10 -15.27 -16.94
N GLY A 75 -2.29 -14.20 -16.82
CA GLY A 75 -1.16 -13.92 -17.70
C GLY A 75 0.17 -14.45 -17.16
N ASN A 76 1.29 -13.81 -17.55
CA ASN A 76 2.63 -14.23 -17.14
C ASN A 76 2.80 -14.21 -15.62
N PRO A 77 3.07 -15.35 -14.94
CA PRO A 77 3.16 -15.43 -13.49
C PRO A 77 4.34 -14.63 -12.91
N VAL A 78 5.45 -14.53 -13.63
CA VAL A 78 6.62 -13.77 -13.20
C VAL A 78 6.29 -12.28 -13.15
N LEU A 79 5.61 -11.77 -14.16
CA LEU A 79 5.18 -10.36 -14.20
C LEU A 79 4.15 -10.06 -13.11
N LEU A 80 3.20 -10.97 -12.88
CA LEU A 80 2.23 -10.88 -11.79
C LEU A 80 2.92 -10.77 -10.43
N LEU A 81 3.85 -11.68 -10.14
CA LEU A 81 4.60 -11.70 -8.88
C LEU A 81 5.49 -10.47 -8.72
N PHE A 82 6.12 -10.01 -9.80
CA PHE A 82 6.95 -8.81 -9.80
C PHE A 82 6.14 -7.56 -9.44
N VAL A 83 5.00 -7.34 -10.10
CA VAL A 83 4.11 -6.21 -9.79
C VAL A 83 3.52 -6.33 -8.39
N ALA A 84 3.15 -7.53 -7.96
CA ALA A 84 2.67 -7.80 -6.60
C ALA A 84 3.75 -7.49 -5.54
N ALA A 85 5.03 -7.80 -5.80
CA ALA A 85 6.13 -7.50 -4.89
C ALA A 85 6.39 -5.99 -4.78
N ILE A 86 6.35 -5.25 -5.89
CA ILE A 86 6.41 -3.78 -5.88
C ILE A 86 5.24 -3.21 -5.06
N TRP A 87 4.04 -3.72 -5.27
CA TRP A 87 2.87 -3.30 -4.52
C TRP A 87 3.01 -3.60 -3.03
N GLY A 88 3.46 -4.82 -2.67
CA GLY A 88 3.75 -5.22 -1.29
C GLY A 88 4.74 -4.28 -0.60
N ALA A 89 5.82 -3.91 -1.29
CA ALA A 89 6.81 -2.98 -0.77
C ALA A 89 6.25 -1.56 -0.55
N THR A 90 5.43 -1.06 -1.47
CA THR A 90 4.94 0.32 -1.43
C THR A 90 3.75 0.52 -0.51
N VAL A 91 2.86 -0.48 -0.37
CA VAL A 91 1.66 -0.39 0.47
C VAL A 91 1.95 -0.35 1.97
N VAL A 92 3.12 -0.82 2.41
CA VAL A 92 3.52 -0.74 3.83
C VAL A 92 4.36 0.51 4.09
N ALA A 93 5.13 0.93 3.08
CA ALA A 93 6.01 2.07 3.16
C ALA A 93 5.28 3.38 3.52
N ASP A 94 4.07 3.58 3.00
CA ASP A 94 3.26 4.77 3.27
C ASP A 94 2.77 4.84 4.73
N SER A 95 2.32 3.72 5.28
CA SER A 95 1.74 3.65 6.63
C SER A 95 2.74 4.07 7.72
N ALA A 96 4.00 3.64 7.59
CA ALA A 96 5.07 4.03 8.49
C ALA A 96 5.33 5.55 8.42
N GLN A 97 5.30 6.13 7.23
CA GLN A 97 5.53 7.56 7.02
C GLN A 97 4.37 8.42 7.56
N PHE A 98 3.12 7.96 7.43
CA PHE A 98 1.98 8.65 8.05
C PHE A 98 2.11 8.74 9.56
N SER A 99 2.48 7.65 10.23
CA SER A 99 2.67 7.65 11.67
C SER A 99 3.81 8.58 12.09
N SER A 100 4.90 8.63 11.31
CA SER A 100 6.01 9.57 11.53
C SER A 100 5.55 11.02 11.38
N CYS A 101 4.78 11.34 10.34
CA CYS A 101 4.24 12.70 10.16
C CYS A 101 3.33 13.13 11.31
N VAL A 102 2.47 12.23 11.81
CA VAL A 102 1.61 12.52 12.99
C VAL A 102 2.47 12.78 14.22
N THR A 103 3.54 12.01 14.42
CA THR A 103 4.46 12.20 15.56
C THR A 103 5.21 13.53 15.48
N GLU A 104 5.64 13.94 14.29
CA GLU A 104 6.43 15.16 14.10
C GLU A 104 5.58 16.44 14.10
N LEU A 105 4.30 16.35 13.72
CA LEU A 105 3.37 17.49 13.68
C LEU A 105 2.52 17.63 14.94
N GLY A 106 2.29 16.52 15.64
CA GLY A 106 1.39 16.46 16.79
C GLY A 106 1.95 17.15 18.04
N ASP A 107 1.04 17.59 18.92
CA ASP A 107 1.40 18.04 20.26
C ASP A 107 1.91 16.83 21.07
N PRO A 108 3.10 16.92 21.72
CA PRO A 108 3.67 15.85 22.53
C PRO A 108 2.72 15.21 23.54
N GLN A 109 1.79 15.99 24.08
CA GLN A 109 0.80 15.52 25.07
C GLN A 109 -0.26 14.60 24.45
N TYR A 110 -0.53 14.72 23.14
CA TYR A 110 -1.62 14.01 22.44
C TYR A 110 -1.15 13.05 21.35
N ILE A 111 0.16 12.89 21.14
CA ILE A 111 0.70 12.00 20.08
C ILE A 111 0.13 10.59 20.17
N GLY A 112 0.08 10.00 21.37
CA GLY A 112 -0.46 8.65 21.55
C GLY A 112 -1.93 8.54 21.11
N THR A 113 -2.74 9.51 21.49
CA THR A 113 -4.16 9.58 21.09
C THR A 113 -4.31 9.77 19.58
N ALA A 114 -3.52 10.66 18.98
CA ALA A 114 -3.55 10.91 17.54
C ALA A 114 -3.16 9.65 16.72
N LEU A 115 -2.10 8.95 17.13
CA LEU A 115 -1.70 7.69 16.52
C LEU A 115 -2.77 6.60 16.67
N THR A 116 -3.39 6.51 17.84
CA THR A 116 -4.47 5.55 18.08
C THR A 116 -5.67 5.81 17.16
N ILE A 117 -6.11 7.06 17.05
CA ILE A 117 -7.21 7.45 16.16
C ILE A 117 -6.85 7.13 14.69
N GLN A 118 -5.64 7.49 14.26
CA GLN A 118 -5.14 7.17 12.91
C GLN A 118 -5.20 5.67 12.63
N MET A 119 -4.71 4.84 13.56
CA MET A 119 -4.72 3.38 13.43
C MET A 119 -6.15 2.82 13.38
N CYS A 120 -7.05 3.30 14.26
CA CYS A 120 -8.44 2.87 14.27
C CYS A 120 -9.13 3.17 12.93
N ILE A 121 -8.98 4.38 12.40
CA ILE A 121 -9.54 4.75 11.09
C ILE A 121 -8.95 3.87 9.99
N GLY A 122 -7.63 3.65 10.00
CA GLY A 122 -6.94 2.80 9.03
C GLY A 122 -7.45 1.34 9.05
N PHE A 123 -7.65 0.77 10.23
CA PHE A 123 -8.20 -0.59 10.36
C PHE A 123 -9.68 -0.67 9.93
N LEU A 124 -10.51 0.33 10.24
CA LEU A 124 -11.90 0.39 9.76
C LEU A 124 -11.95 0.42 8.22
N LEU A 125 -11.15 1.26 7.59
CA LEU A 125 -11.05 1.30 6.12
C LEU A 125 -10.53 -0.02 5.54
N THR A 126 -9.59 -0.67 6.24
CA THR A 126 -9.08 -1.99 5.86
C THR A 126 -10.20 -3.04 5.94
N THR A 127 -11.00 -3.05 6.98
CA THR A 127 -12.14 -3.96 7.13
C THR A 127 -13.14 -3.78 5.99
N ILE A 128 -13.50 -2.53 5.67
CA ILE A 128 -14.38 -2.23 4.52
C ILE A 128 -13.79 -2.78 3.22
N SER A 129 -12.48 -2.57 2.98
CA SER A 129 -11.83 -3.07 1.77
C SER A 129 -11.78 -4.60 1.68
N ILE A 130 -11.65 -5.30 2.83
CA ILE A 130 -11.68 -6.76 2.89
C ILE A 130 -13.05 -7.30 2.46
N GLU A 131 -14.12 -6.67 2.90
CA GLU A 131 -15.50 -7.05 2.57
C GLU A 131 -15.90 -6.68 1.12
N LEU A 132 -15.31 -5.62 0.58
CA LEU A 132 -15.65 -5.15 -0.78
C LEU A 132 -15.00 -5.99 -1.87
N ILE A 133 -13.74 -6.37 -1.74
CA ILE A 133 -12.99 -7.07 -2.79
C ILE A 133 -13.71 -8.35 -3.27
N PRO A 134 -14.19 -9.27 -2.40
CA PRO A 134 -14.89 -10.46 -2.86
C PRO A 134 -16.20 -10.14 -3.60
N LYS A 135 -16.93 -9.10 -3.18
CA LYS A 135 -18.16 -8.69 -3.87
C LYS A 135 -17.88 -8.20 -5.28
N PHE A 136 -16.79 -7.48 -5.47
CA PHE A 136 -16.34 -7.04 -6.79
C PHE A 136 -15.78 -8.20 -7.62
N GLU A 137 -15.05 -9.13 -6.97
CA GLU A 137 -14.54 -10.33 -7.62
C GLU A 137 -15.67 -11.21 -8.16
N THR A 138 -16.74 -11.43 -7.40
CA THR A 138 -17.88 -12.25 -7.85
C THR A 138 -18.64 -11.62 -9.03
N VAL A 139 -18.66 -10.29 -9.16
CA VAL A 139 -19.40 -9.59 -10.23
C VAL A 139 -18.51 -9.35 -11.45
N TRP A 140 -17.28 -8.92 -11.25
CA TRP A 140 -16.40 -8.45 -12.33
C TRP A 140 -15.10 -9.26 -12.46
N GLY A 141 -14.92 -10.28 -11.63
CA GLY A 141 -13.72 -11.13 -11.61
C GLY A 141 -12.49 -10.44 -11.04
N TRP A 142 -11.43 -11.20 -10.87
CA TRP A 142 -10.13 -10.73 -10.37
C TRP A 142 -9.54 -9.59 -11.19
N ARG A 143 -9.91 -9.50 -12.47
CA ARG A 143 -9.37 -8.48 -13.37
C ARG A 143 -9.65 -7.05 -12.89
N TYR A 144 -10.78 -6.82 -12.23
CA TYR A 144 -11.21 -5.50 -11.79
C TYR A 144 -11.34 -5.37 -10.26
N ALA A 145 -11.25 -6.48 -9.53
CA ALA A 145 -11.50 -6.53 -8.09
C ALA A 145 -10.64 -5.55 -7.29
N PHE A 146 -9.37 -5.36 -7.66
CA PHE A 146 -8.46 -4.46 -6.94
C PHE A 146 -8.56 -2.99 -7.38
N MET A 147 -9.19 -2.67 -8.50
CA MET A 147 -9.31 -1.29 -8.97
C MET A 147 -10.10 -0.42 -7.99
N ILE A 148 -11.02 -1.03 -7.21
CA ILE A 148 -11.77 -0.31 -6.18
C ILE A 148 -10.89 0.27 -5.07
N LEU A 149 -9.68 -0.25 -4.88
CA LEU A 149 -8.73 0.25 -3.89
C LEU A 149 -7.95 1.47 -4.39
N ALA A 150 -7.87 1.69 -5.70
CA ALA A 150 -7.05 2.75 -6.31
C ALA A 150 -7.40 4.18 -5.85
N PRO A 151 -8.69 4.56 -5.64
CA PRO A 151 -9.02 5.90 -5.18
C PRO A 151 -8.36 6.27 -3.84
N GLY A 152 -8.20 5.32 -2.93
CA GLY A 152 -7.56 5.55 -1.62
C GLY A 152 -6.16 6.14 -1.74
N PRO A 153 -5.19 5.43 -2.35
CA PRO A 153 -3.84 5.94 -2.59
C PRO A 153 -3.79 7.26 -3.34
N PHE A 154 -4.62 7.45 -4.38
CA PHE A 154 -4.60 8.71 -5.13
C PHE A 154 -5.11 9.90 -4.31
N LEU A 155 -6.15 9.73 -3.50
CA LEU A 155 -6.59 10.74 -2.54
C LEU A 155 -5.50 11.04 -1.52
N GLY A 156 -4.78 10.02 -1.06
CA GLY A 156 -3.64 10.17 -0.17
C GLY A 156 -2.49 10.96 -0.79
N VAL A 157 -2.18 10.75 -2.07
CA VAL A 157 -1.19 11.57 -2.80
C VAL A 157 -1.59 13.04 -2.76
N ILE A 158 -2.85 13.35 -3.06
CA ILE A 158 -3.36 14.73 -3.03
C ILE A 158 -3.23 15.32 -1.62
N ALA A 159 -3.58 14.56 -0.59
CA ALA A 159 -3.48 15.01 0.81
C ALA A 159 -2.02 15.29 1.20
N MET A 160 -1.07 14.40 0.84
CA MET A 160 0.35 14.58 1.15
C MET A 160 0.98 15.75 0.39
N LEU A 161 0.60 15.96 -0.87
CA LEU A 161 1.07 17.11 -1.65
C LEU A 161 0.52 18.42 -1.09
N ARG A 162 -0.73 18.44 -0.61
CA ARG A 162 -1.29 19.61 0.10
C ARG A 162 -0.58 19.85 1.42
N LEU A 163 -0.35 18.80 2.22
CA LEU A 163 0.39 18.91 3.48
C LEU A 163 1.77 19.55 3.24
N ARG A 164 2.47 19.15 2.18
CA ARG A 164 3.78 19.70 1.83
C ARG A 164 3.78 21.20 1.60
N GLN A 165 2.65 21.79 1.17
CA GLN A 165 2.51 23.21 0.89
C GLN A 165 2.21 24.04 2.16
N LEU A 166 1.83 23.39 3.26
CA LEU A 166 1.50 24.07 4.50
C LEU A 166 2.77 24.53 5.24
N PRO A 167 2.70 25.68 5.97
CA PRO A 167 3.83 26.17 6.76
C PRO A 167 4.31 25.17 7.80
N GLU A 168 3.40 24.41 8.39
CA GLU A 168 3.68 23.40 9.43
C GLU A 168 4.54 22.24 8.91
N ALA A 169 4.53 22.00 7.60
CA ALA A 169 5.34 20.95 6.99
C ALA A 169 6.86 21.14 7.19
N ILE A 170 7.30 22.34 7.59
CA ILE A 170 8.69 22.61 7.97
C ILE A 170 9.12 21.77 9.18
N LYS A 171 8.20 21.36 10.03
CA LYS A 171 8.48 20.51 11.20
C LYS A 171 8.80 19.06 10.80
N ILE A 172 8.37 18.61 9.60
CA ILE A 172 8.53 17.25 9.12
C ILE A 172 9.98 17.04 8.67
N ALA A 173 10.62 15.96 9.13
CA ALA A 173 11.98 15.55 8.77
C ALA A 173 13.00 16.68 8.85
N HIS A 174 12.95 17.51 9.92
CA HIS A 174 13.87 18.63 10.14
C HIS A 174 13.92 19.63 8.97
N GLY A 175 12.77 19.93 8.36
CA GLY A 175 12.65 20.87 7.25
C GLY A 175 12.81 20.26 5.85
N ARG A 176 13.01 18.96 5.76
CA ARG A 176 13.04 18.23 4.49
C ARG A 176 11.62 17.78 4.16
N ARG A 177 10.93 18.58 3.39
CA ARG A 177 9.52 18.37 3.04
C ARG A 177 9.34 17.28 2.00
#